data_d9bc3caacd203460b4f4dc31dd2bd459
#
_entry.id   d9bc3caacd203460b4f4dc31dd2bd459
#
_cell.length_a   1.000
_cell.length_b   1.000
_cell.length_c   1.000
_cell.angle_alpha   90.00
_cell.angle_beta   90.00
_cell.angle_gamma   90.00
#
_symmetry.space_group_name_H-M   'P 1'
#
loop_
_entity.id
_entity.type
_entity.pdbx_description
1 polymer ?
#
loop_
_entity_poly.entity_id
_entity_poly.type
_entity_poly.pdbx_seq_one_letter_code
_entity_poly.pdbx_strand_id
1 'polypeptide(L)'
;TVLCCTPSYALYLADEMKSAGITREDLKLRIGIFGAEPWTDEMKGQIEDRLGLKAFDIYGLSEIVGPGVSISCPEQKGLHICADHFIAEIIDPETGEVLPEGQKGELVFTCITKEALPLIRYRTKDISRLTFEPCACGRTSPRMEKVTGRSDDMLIIRGVNVFPSQIESVLLKHSQVEPHYMIIVDRVNNLDVIEIHVEMNDEFFSDKVSSIEAVERKLRHDIESTIGISARIKLVENRSLQRSEGKAKRVIDKRKLF
;
A
#
# COMPACT_ATOMS: atom_id res chain seq x y z
N THR A 1 -14.30 0.06 20.48
CA THR A 1 -12.96 0.66 20.53
C THR A 1 -12.41 0.78 19.12
N VAL A 2 -11.56 1.79 18.85
CA VAL A 2 -10.99 2.11 17.55
C VAL A 2 -9.46 1.99 17.65
N LEU A 3 -8.82 1.40 16.65
CA LEU A 3 -7.37 1.40 16.45
C LEU A 3 -7.03 2.37 15.32
N CYS A 4 -6.08 3.29 15.54
CA CYS A 4 -5.57 4.21 14.51
C CYS A 4 -4.06 4.08 14.43
N CYS A 5 -3.56 3.64 13.29
CA CYS A 5 -2.10 3.52 13.02
C CYS A 5 -1.84 3.32 11.52
N THR A 6 -0.59 3.08 11.14
CA THR A 6 -0.28 2.61 9.79
C THR A 6 -0.70 1.15 9.61
N PRO A 7 -1.06 0.70 8.39
CA PRO A 7 -1.44 -0.69 8.13
C PRO A 7 -0.34 -1.70 8.50
N SER A 8 0.92 -1.39 8.18
CA SER A 8 2.05 -2.26 8.54
C SER A 8 2.24 -2.41 10.05
N TYR A 9 1.97 -1.34 10.82
CA TYR A 9 2.02 -1.42 12.28
C TYR A 9 0.86 -2.23 12.87
N ALA A 10 -0.32 -2.18 12.24
CA ALA A 10 -1.44 -3.04 12.64
C ALA A 10 -1.10 -4.53 12.49
N LEU A 11 -0.42 -4.91 11.41
CA LEU A 11 0.07 -6.29 11.24
C LEU A 11 1.15 -6.66 12.27
N TYR A 12 2.08 -5.74 12.55
CA TYR A 12 3.07 -5.94 13.62
C TYR A 12 2.39 -6.18 14.98
N LEU A 13 1.36 -5.40 15.32
CA LEU A 13 0.58 -5.63 16.55
C LEU A 13 -0.10 -7.00 16.54
N ALA A 14 -0.64 -7.44 15.40
CA ALA A 14 -1.25 -8.76 15.28
C ALA A 14 -0.23 -9.90 15.49
N ASP A 15 1.03 -9.71 15.03
CA ASP A 15 2.12 -10.65 15.27
C ASP A 15 2.49 -10.72 16.77
N GLU A 16 2.59 -9.55 17.42
CA GLU A 16 2.90 -9.48 18.86
C GLU A 16 1.78 -10.09 19.73
N MET A 17 0.51 -9.85 19.34
CA MET A 17 -0.64 -10.49 19.99
C MET A 17 -0.55 -12.02 19.91
N LYS A 18 -0.32 -12.56 18.71
CA LYS A 18 -0.14 -14.02 18.52
C LYS A 18 0.97 -14.56 19.43
N SER A 19 2.09 -13.84 19.50
CA SER A 19 3.24 -14.23 20.34
C SER A 19 2.95 -14.20 21.84
N ALA A 20 2.10 -13.25 22.26
CA ALA A 20 1.65 -13.10 23.65
C ALA A 20 0.47 -14.04 24.01
N GLY A 21 0.00 -14.86 23.08
CA GLY A 21 -1.17 -15.71 23.27
C GLY A 21 -2.50 -14.95 23.37
N ILE A 22 -2.53 -13.71 22.90
CA ILE A 22 -3.72 -12.87 22.88
C ILE A 22 -4.48 -13.12 21.57
N THR A 23 -5.76 -13.37 21.66
CA THR A 23 -6.64 -13.60 20.52
C THR A 23 -7.53 -12.38 20.24
N ARG A 24 -8.17 -12.34 19.07
CA ARG A 24 -9.11 -11.26 18.73
C ARG A 24 -10.34 -11.24 19.66
N GLU A 25 -10.71 -12.36 20.26
CA GLU A 25 -11.82 -12.51 21.21
C GLU A 25 -11.53 -11.77 22.53
N ASP A 26 -10.26 -11.62 22.89
CA ASP A 26 -9.80 -10.87 24.07
C ASP A 26 -9.92 -9.36 23.87
N LEU A 27 -10.08 -8.90 22.62
CA LEU A 27 -10.11 -7.49 22.25
C LEU A 27 -11.54 -6.94 22.17
N LYS A 28 -11.67 -5.66 22.49
CA LYS A 28 -12.90 -4.87 22.25
C LYS A 28 -12.78 -3.96 21.02
N LEU A 29 -11.88 -4.32 20.09
CA LEU A 29 -11.73 -3.60 18.82
C LEU A 29 -12.93 -3.88 17.91
N ARG A 30 -13.40 -2.85 17.20
CA ARG A 30 -14.47 -2.97 16.21
C ARG A 30 -14.12 -2.27 14.91
N ILE A 31 -13.30 -1.22 14.97
CA ILE A 31 -12.96 -0.36 13.85
C ILE A 31 -11.47 -0.12 13.87
N GLY A 32 -10.86 -0.18 12.69
CA GLY A 32 -9.50 0.28 12.42
C GLY A 32 -9.55 1.45 11.42
N ILE A 33 -8.78 2.51 11.67
CA ILE A 33 -8.59 3.62 10.74
C ILE A 33 -7.10 3.62 10.40
N PHE A 34 -6.79 3.27 9.14
CA PHE A 34 -5.43 3.03 8.70
C PHE A 34 -5.06 3.94 7.54
N GLY A 35 -3.83 4.42 7.51
CA GLY A 35 -3.34 5.29 6.46
C GLY A 35 -1.87 5.65 6.62
N ALA A 36 -1.46 6.73 5.99
CA ALA A 36 -0.10 7.24 5.94
C ALA A 36 0.90 6.40 5.12
N GLU A 37 0.50 5.25 4.61
CA GLU A 37 1.24 4.45 3.65
C GLU A 37 0.26 3.76 2.67
N PRO A 38 0.68 3.44 1.43
CA PRO A 38 -0.10 2.60 0.53
C PRO A 38 -0.26 1.19 1.12
N TRP A 39 -1.42 0.57 0.93
CA TRP A 39 -1.71 -0.79 1.36
C TRP A 39 -2.76 -1.43 0.46
N THR A 40 -2.71 -2.75 0.32
CA THR A 40 -3.56 -3.50 -0.61
C THR A 40 -4.84 -3.99 0.06
N ASP A 41 -5.79 -4.47 -0.74
CA ASP A 41 -7.02 -5.06 -0.21
C ASP A 41 -6.75 -6.42 0.45
N GLU A 42 -5.71 -7.14 -0.01
CA GLU A 42 -5.22 -8.36 0.62
C GLU A 42 -4.67 -8.07 2.02
N MET A 43 -3.88 -7.01 2.18
CA MET A 43 -3.38 -6.56 3.48
C MET A 43 -4.51 -6.15 4.41
N LYS A 44 -5.53 -5.48 3.86
CA LYS A 44 -6.74 -5.13 4.59
C LYS A 44 -7.44 -6.37 5.13
N GLY A 45 -7.66 -7.38 4.29
CA GLY A 45 -8.25 -8.65 4.70
C GLY A 45 -7.48 -9.29 5.86
N GLN A 46 -6.16 -9.35 5.78
CA GLN A 46 -5.32 -9.89 6.86
C GLN A 46 -5.45 -9.10 8.17
N ILE A 47 -5.52 -7.77 8.11
CA ILE A 47 -5.72 -6.94 9.31
C ILE A 47 -7.10 -7.21 9.92
N GLU A 48 -8.16 -7.24 9.09
CA GLU A 48 -9.53 -7.50 9.55
C GLU A 48 -9.66 -8.88 10.21
N ASP A 49 -9.09 -9.92 9.59
CA ASP A 49 -9.15 -11.29 10.07
C ASP A 49 -8.37 -11.49 11.38
N ARG A 50 -7.16 -10.91 11.46
CA ARG A 50 -6.24 -11.12 12.59
C ARG A 50 -6.64 -10.30 13.83
N LEU A 51 -7.18 -9.09 13.64
CA LEU A 51 -7.55 -8.18 14.72
C LEU A 51 -9.06 -8.18 15.04
N GLY A 52 -9.90 -8.83 14.23
CA GLY A 52 -11.34 -8.91 14.45
C GLY A 52 -12.07 -7.57 14.35
N LEU A 53 -11.63 -6.68 13.46
CA LEU A 53 -12.17 -5.33 13.29
C LEU A 53 -12.57 -5.06 11.83
N LYS A 54 -13.30 -3.98 11.57
CA LYS A 54 -13.54 -3.45 10.23
C LYS A 54 -12.54 -2.33 9.93
N ALA A 55 -11.78 -2.49 8.85
CA ALA A 55 -10.72 -1.55 8.48
C ALA A 55 -11.23 -0.47 7.52
N PHE A 56 -10.91 0.78 7.81
CA PHE A 56 -11.20 1.96 7.00
C PHE A 56 -9.91 2.65 6.61
N ASP A 57 -9.86 3.10 5.35
CA ASP A 57 -8.74 3.85 4.82
C ASP A 57 -8.92 5.34 5.09
N ILE A 58 -7.86 6.00 5.53
CA ILE A 58 -7.79 7.45 5.70
C ILE A 58 -6.58 7.97 4.94
N TYR A 59 -6.79 8.99 4.13
CA TYR A 59 -5.74 9.67 3.40
C TYR A 59 -5.53 11.08 3.92
N GLY A 60 -4.29 11.49 4.01
CA GLY A 60 -3.91 12.85 4.38
C GLY A 60 -2.41 13.05 4.28
N LEU A 61 -1.98 14.30 4.31
CA LEU A 61 -0.58 14.71 4.30
C LEU A 61 -0.40 15.96 5.15
N SER A 62 0.73 16.04 5.84
CA SER A 62 1.02 17.13 6.79
C SER A 62 1.10 18.50 6.12
N GLU A 63 1.49 18.53 4.86
CA GLU A 63 1.63 19.75 4.05
C GLU A 63 0.29 20.45 3.86
N ILE A 64 -0.80 19.69 3.75
CA ILE A 64 -2.14 20.26 3.57
C ILE A 64 -2.78 20.60 4.92
N VAL A 65 -3.30 19.64 5.67
CA VAL A 65 -3.94 19.87 6.99
C VAL A 65 -3.81 18.63 7.91
N GLY A 66 -2.83 17.78 7.76
CA GLY A 66 -2.71 16.57 8.59
C GLY A 66 -3.70 15.47 8.21
N PRO A 67 -4.08 14.55 9.12
CA PRO A 67 -4.89 13.39 8.77
C PRO A 67 -6.35 13.79 8.45
N GLY A 68 -6.97 13.09 7.48
CA GLY A 68 -8.39 13.24 7.20
C GLY A 68 -8.72 14.18 6.05
N VAL A 69 -7.86 14.30 5.04
CA VAL A 69 -8.21 14.93 3.76
C VAL A 69 -9.30 14.14 3.04
N SER A 70 -9.21 12.81 3.12
CA SER A 70 -10.28 11.92 2.68
C SER A 70 -10.34 10.65 3.52
N ILE A 71 -11.53 10.03 3.59
CA ILE A 71 -11.78 8.81 4.38
C ILE A 71 -12.78 7.89 3.69
N SER A 72 -12.55 6.58 3.78
CA SER A 72 -13.51 5.59 3.30
C SER A 72 -14.80 5.56 4.16
N CYS A 73 -15.91 5.18 3.54
CA CYS A 73 -17.20 4.97 4.21
C CYS A 73 -17.48 3.47 4.35
N PRO A 74 -18.60 3.06 5.00
CA PRO A 74 -18.99 1.65 5.10
C PRO A 74 -19.11 0.90 3.76
N GLU A 75 -19.40 1.61 2.67
CA GLU A 75 -19.46 1.04 1.31
C GLU A 75 -18.09 0.69 0.74
N GLN A 76 -17.02 1.30 1.28
CA GLN A 76 -15.61 1.04 0.93
C GLN A 76 -15.28 1.13 -0.57
N LYS A 77 -16.01 1.98 -1.28
CA LYS A 77 -15.83 2.26 -2.73
C LYS A 77 -15.10 3.59 -2.94
N GLY A 78 -13.84 3.64 -2.51
CA GLY A 78 -13.02 4.85 -2.50
C GLY A 78 -13.14 5.66 -1.21
N LEU A 79 -12.43 6.79 -1.16
CA LEU A 79 -12.35 7.69 -0.02
C LEU A 79 -13.05 9.01 -0.35
N HIS A 80 -14.01 9.39 0.47
CA HIS A 80 -14.72 10.67 0.36
C HIS A 80 -13.79 11.81 0.72
N ILE A 81 -13.66 12.77 -0.18
CA ILE A 81 -12.87 13.98 0.02
C ILE A 81 -13.70 14.96 0.86
N CYS A 82 -13.06 15.63 1.82
CA CYS A 82 -13.63 16.73 2.57
C CYS A 82 -13.70 17.98 1.68
N ALA A 83 -14.69 18.02 0.76
CA ALA A 83 -14.80 19.01 -0.31
C ALA A 83 -15.17 20.43 0.20
N ASP A 84 -15.51 20.56 1.47
CA ASP A 84 -15.65 21.82 2.20
C ASP A 84 -14.29 22.47 2.54
N HIS A 85 -13.21 21.70 2.47
CA HIS A 85 -11.84 22.16 2.74
C HIS A 85 -10.90 22.05 1.54
N PHE A 86 -11.18 21.14 0.60
CA PHE A 86 -10.25 20.81 -0.47
C PHE A 86 -10.91 20.71 -1.83
N ILE A 87 -10.27 21.30 -2.84
CA ILE A 87 -10.54 21.01 -4.24
C ILE A 87 -9.51 19.99 -4.69
N ALA A 88 -9.97 18.87 -5.26
CA ALA A 88 -9.12 17.81 -5.79
C ALA A 88 -9.16 17.79 -7.31
N GLU A 89 -8.01 17.58 -7.92
CA GLU A 89 -7.82 17.41 -9.37
C GLU A 89 -6.97 16.16 -9.61
N ILE A 90 -7.15 15.53 -10.75
CA ILE A 90 -6.19 14.54 -11.28
C ILE A 90 -5.51 15.16 -12.49
N ILE A 91 -4.19 15.10 -12.51
CA ILE A 91 -3.40 15.65 -13.61
C ILE A 91 -2.51 14.57 -14.24
N ASP A 92 -2.17 14.79 -15.49
CA ASP A 92 -1.05 14.07 -16.10
C ASP A 92 0.25 14.50 -15.41
N PRO A 93 1.06 13.57 -14.88
CA PRO A 93 2.27 13.92 -14.13
C PRO A 93 3.36 14.58 -14.97
N GLU A 94 3.35 14.41 -16.30
CA GLU A 94 4.36 14.97 -17.21
C GLU A 94 3.92 16.35 -17.73
N THR A 95 2.69 16.46 -18.23
CA THR A 95 2.19 17.70 -18.84
C THR A 95 1.59 18.67 -17.83
N GLY A 96 1.07 18.16 -16.69
CA GLY A 96 0.34 18.95 -15.71
C GLY A 96 -1.09 19.30 -16.11
N GLU A 97 -1.57 18.77 -17.24
CA GLU A 97 -2.94 18.95 -17.70
C GLU A 97 -3.94 18.17 -16.85
N VAL A 98 -5.11 18.75 -16.61
CA VAL A 98 -6.19 18.10 -15.85
C VAL A 98 -6.79 16.98 -16.69
N LEU A 99 -6.86 15.79 -16.10
CA LEU A 99 -7.43 14.61 -16.74
C LEU A 99 -8.95 14.52 -16.50
N PRO A 100 -9.70 13.93 -17.44
CA PRO A 100 -11.10 13.65 -17.29
C PRO A 100 -11.42 12.74 -16.10
N GLU A 101 -12.67 12.81 -15.60
CA GLU A 101 -13.17 11.92 -14.55
C GLU A 101 -12.92 10.45 -14.89
N GLY A 102 -12.50 9.69 -13.87
CA GLY A 102 -12.25 8.26 -13.96
C GLY A 102 -10.89 7.89 -14.57
N GLN A 103 -10.13 8.83 -15.09
CA GLN A 103 -8.74 8.57 -15.52
C GLN A 103 -7.80 8.60 -14.32
N LYS A 104 -6.76 7.73 -14.37
CA LYS A 104 -5.68 7.73 -13.37
C LYS A 104 -4.62 8.74 -13.71
N GLY A 105 -4.14 9.44 -12.70
CA GLY A 105 -3.06 10.40 -12.79
C GLY A 105 -2.58 10.82 -11.41
N GLU A 106 -1.78 11.88 -11.36
CA GLU A 106 -1.28 12.45 -10.12
C GLU A 106 -2.38 13.27 -9.43
N LEU A 107 -2.60 12.98 -8.16
CA LEU A 107 -3.55 13.70 -7.31
C LEU A 107 -2.99 15.07 -6.92
N VAL A 108 -3.82 16.08 -7.06
CA VAL A 108 -3.50 17.47 -6.73
C VAL A 108 -4.56 18.03 -5.82
N PHE A 109 -4.15 18.78 -4.79
CA PHE A 109 -5.09 19.45 -3.88
C PHE A 109 -4.87 20.96 -3.83
N THR A 110 -5.97 21.69 -3.82
CA THR A 110 -6.01 23.10 -3.39
C THR A 110 -6.74 23.18 -2.07
N CYS A 111 -6.08 23.73 -1.04
CA CYS A 111 -6.69 23.95 0.27
C CYS A 111 -7.40 25.31 0.28
N ILE A 112 -8.71 25.32 0.48
CA ILE A 112 -9.55 26.54 0.42
C ILE A 112 -9.80 27.19 1.78
N THR A 113 -9.45 26.52 2.87
CA THR A 113 -9.71 27.00 4.24
C THR A 113 -8.44 27.25 5.05
N LYS A 114 -7.26 26.97 4.49
CA LYS A 114 -5.98 27.14 5.18
C LYS A 114 -5.42 28.54 4.95
N GLU A 115 -5.34 29.34 5.98
CA GLU A 115 -4.82 30.73 5.91
C GLU A 115 -3.30 30.77 5.89
N ALA A 116 -2.65 30.06 6.81
CA ALA A 116 -1.19 29.96 6.86
C ALA A 116 -0.70 28.89 5.87
N LEU A 117 0.25 29.23 5.02
CA LEU A 117 0.77 28.39 3.95
C LEU A 117 -0.38 27.84 3.06
N PRO A 118 -1.16 28.70 2.39
CA PRO A 118 -2.23 28.24 1.52
C PRO A 118 -1.62 27.54 0.31
N LEU A 119 -1.87 26.24 0.20
CA LEU A 119 -1.38 25.45 -0.92
C LEU A 119 -2.41 25.46 -2.04
N ILE A 120 -2.01 26.00 -3.18
CA ILE A 120 -2.81 26.05 -4.41
C ILE A 120 -2.20 25.06 -5.40
N ARG A 121 -3.01 24.10 -5.86
CA ARG A 121 -2.62 23.04 -6.80
C ARG A 121 -1.35 22.30 -6.34
N TYR A 122 -1.36 21.87 -5.09
CA TYR A 122 -0.23 21.10 -4.52
C TYR A 122 -0.18 19.71 -5.13
N ARG A 123 0.91 19.40 -5.79
CA ARG A 123 1.19 18.10 -6.41
C ARG A 123 1.65 17.10 -5.35
N THR A 124 0.81 16.09 -5.06
CA THR A 124 1.10 15.11 -4.00
C THR A 124 2.08 14.03 -4.41
N LYS A 125 2.27 13.83 -5.71
CA LYS A 125 2.94 12.67 -6.31
C LYS A 125 2.18 11.35 -6.17
N ASP A 126 1.08 11.31 -5.47
CA ASP A 126 0.26 10.11 -5.29
C ASP A 126 -0.59 9.85 -6.52
N ILE A 127 -0.67 8.60 -6.96
CA ILE A 127 -1.45 8.18 -8.13
C ILE A 127 -2.83 7.71 -7.67
N SER A 128 -3.85 8.36 -8.21
CA SER A 128 -5.25 8.09 -7.91
C SER A 128 -6.14 8.40 -9.11
N ARG A 129 -7.45 8.34 -8.94
CA ARG A 129 -8.48 8.87 -9.84
C ARG A 129 -9.65 9.39 -9.03
N LEU A 130 -10.45 10.27 -9.61
CA LEU A 130 -11.66 10.83 -8.98
C LEU A 130 -12.91 10.25 -9.63
N THR A 131 -13.97 10.14 -8.80
CA THR A 131 -15.34 9.91 -9.23
C THR A 131 -16.28 10.86 -8.50
N PHE A 132 -17.24 11.43 -9.25
CA PHE A 132 -18.24 12.34 -8.74
C PHE A 132 -19.62 11.68 -8.60
N GLU A 133 -19.74 10.40 -8.93
CA GLU A 133 -20.99 9.65 -8.74
C GLU A 133 -21.41 9.62 -7.28
N PRO A 134 -22.73 9.76 -6.97
CA PRO A 134 -23.23 9.63 -5.63
C PRO A 134 -22.87 8.27 -5.00
N CYS A 135 -22.53 8.28 -3.73
CA CYS A 135 -22.25 7.05 -2.99
C CYS A 135 -23.54 6.52 -2.33
N ALA A 136 -23.67 5.19 -2.28
CA ALA A 136 -24.77 4.54 -1.56
C ALA A 136 -24.82 4.88 -0.06
N CYS A 137 -23.74 5.37 0.53
CA CYS A 137 -23.72 5.88 1.90
C CYS A 137 -24.46 7.22 2.09
N GLY A 138 -24.97 7.83 1.01
CA GLY A 138 -25.68 9.11 0.99
C GLY A 138 -24.81 10.36 0.88
N ARG A 139 -23.49 10.24 0.92
CA ARG A 139 -22.57 11.39 0.69
C ARG A 139 -22.50 11.72 -0.78
N THR A 140 -22.45 13.02 -1.07
CA THR A 140 -22.33 13.60 -2.43
C THR A 140 -20.95 14.15 -2.72
N SER A 141 -20.04 14.15 -1.74
CA SER A 141 -18.68 14.61 -1.95
C SER A 141 -17.91 13.69 -2.91
N PRO A 142 -17.01 14.24 -3.74
CA PRO A 142 -16.16 13.44 -4.61
C PRO A 142 -15.41 12.36 -3.84
N ARG A 143 -15.15 11.24 -4.51
CA ARG A 143 -14.33 10.17 -3.96
C ARG A 143 -13.06 10.02 -4.78
N MET A 144 -11.95 9.89 -4.08
CA MET A 144 -10.71 9.43 -4.70
C MET A 144 -10.62 7.91 -4.59
N GLU A 145 -9.98 7.29 -5.58
CA GLU A 145 -9.56 5.90 -5.46
C GLU A 145 -8.44 5.80 -4.43
N LYS A 146 -8.31 4.64 -3.78
CA LYS A 146 -7.17 4.33 -2.93
C LYS A 146 -5.87 4.57 -3.68
N VAL A 147 -4.91 5.23 -3.01
CA VAL A 147 -3.60 5.48 -3.61
C VAL A 147 -2.92 4.15 -3.92
N THR A 148 -2.57 3.94 -5.18
CA THR A 148 -1.93 2.70 -5.65
C THR A 148 -0.41 2.76 -5.64
N GLY A 149 0.15 3.95 -5.46
CA GLY A 149 1.59 4.24 -5.44
C GLY A 149 1.84 5.72 -5.67
N ARG A 150 3.11 6.08 -5.71
CA ARG A 150 3.55 7.44 -6.00
C ARG A 150 4.25 7.47 -7.36
N SER A 151 4.17 8.58 -8.06
CA SER A 151 4.89 8.76 -9.33
C SER A 151 6.42 8.74 -9.14
N ASP A 152 6.90 9.11 -7.94
CA ASP A 152 8.32 9.10 -7.56
C ASP A 152 8.78 7.79 -6.87
N ASP A 153 7.88 6.90 -6.48
CA ASP A 153 8.18 5.54 -5.97
C ASP A 153 8.15 4.48 -7.08
N MET A 154 7.78 4.87 -8.27
CA MET A 154 7.75 3.99 -9.43
C MET A 154 9.19 3.57 -9.81
N LEU A 155 9.41 2.28 -9.83
CA LEU A 155 10.67 1.69 -10.26
C LEU A 155 10.66 1.48 -11.77
N ILE A 156 11.58 2.07 -12.48
CA ILE A 156 11.78 1.77 -13.91
C ILE A 156 12.83 0.67 -13.99
N ILE A 157 12.41 -0.53 -14.38
CA ILE A 157 13.25 -1.72 -14.45
C ILE A 157 13.23 -2.26 -15.88
N ARG A 158 14.36 -2.21 -16.56
CA ARG A 158 14.45 -2.66 -17.98
C ARG A 158 13.39 -2.02 -18.89
N GLY A 159 13.03 -0.73 -18.64
CA GLY A 159 12.02 0.01 -19.39
C GLY A 159 10.57 -0.30 -18.99
N VAL A 160 10.35 -1.10 -17.96
CA VAL A 160 9.02 -1.41 -17.42
C VAL A 160 8.78 -0.63 -16.13
N ASN A 161 7.62 0.00 -16.01
CA ASN A 161 7.18 0.69 -14.80
C ASN A 161 6.63 -0.33 -13.80
N VAL A 162 7.29 -0.46 -12.66
CA VAL A 162 6.93 -1.39 -11.58
C VAL A 162 6.59 -0.63 -10.32
N PHE A 163 5.41 -0.87 -9.77
CA PHE A 163 5.02 -0.33 -8.48
C PHE A 163 5.17 -1.40 -7.39
N PRO A 164 5.76 -1.08 -6.23
CA PRO A 164 5.89 -2.01 -5.11
C PRO A 164 4.56 -2.65 -4.69
N SER A 165 3.45 -1.91 -4.79
CA SER A 165 2.10 -2.40 -4.48
C SER A 165 1.62 -3.54 -5.41
N GLN A 166 2.09 -3.58 -6.67
CA GLN A 166 1.78 -4.70 -7.58
C GLN A 166 2.42 -6.00 -7.08
N ILE A 167 3.66 -5.92 -6.62
CA ILE A 167 4.38 -7.06 -6.03
C ILE A 167 3.69 -7.50 -4.74
N GLU A 168 3.35 -6.56 -3.86
CA GLU A 168 2.61 -6.84 -2.62
C GLU A 168 1.32 -7.61 -2.87
N SER A 169 0.50 -7.13 -3.82
CA SER A 169 -0.79 -7.76 -4.12
C SER A 169 -0.65 -9.21 -4.61
N VAL A 170 0.46 -9.56 -5.25
CA VAL A 170 0.75 -10.94 -5.63
C VAL A 170 1.19 -11.76 -4.43
N LEU A 171 2.17 -11.27 -3.65
CA LEU A 171 2.71 -11.98 -2.49
C LEU A 171 1.59 -12.37 -1.51
N LEU A 172 0.72 -11.42 -1.17
CA LEU A 172 -0.33 -11.61 -0.16
C LEU A 172 -1.49 -12.54 -0.59
N LYS A 173 -1.55 -12.96 -1.87
CA LYS A 173 -2.48 -14.01 -2.33
C LYS A 173 -2.01 -15.42 -1.97
N HIS A 174 -0.76 -15.58 -1.58
CA HIS A 174 -0.18 -16.85 -1.22
C HIS A 174 -0.19 -17.05 0.29
N SER A 175 -0.96 -18.01 0.78
CA SER A 175 -1.09 -18.32 2.22
C SER A 175 0.21 -18.83 2.88
N GLN A 176 1.20 -19.18 2.07
CA GLN A 176 2.50 -19.68 2.54
C GLN A 176 3.46 -18.55 2.95
N VAL A 177 3.15 -17.30 2.64
CA VAL A 177 4.02 -16.16 2.95
C VAL A 177 3.36 -15.21 3.94
N GLU A 178 4.19 -14.54 4.72
CA GLU A 178 3.78 -13.48 5.63
C GLU A 178 3.77 -12.12 4.91
N PRO A 179 3.05 -11.09 5.42
CA PRO A 179 2.94 -9.78 4.78
C PRO A 179 4.22 -8.92 4.93
N HIS A 180 5.34 -9.56 5.15
CA HIS A 180 6.63 -8.92 5.36
C HIS A 180 7.58 -9.27 4.23
N TYR A 181 7.95 -8.25 3.46
CA TYR A 181 8.79 -8.40 2.28
C TYR A 181 9.69 -7.19 2.06
N MET A 182 10.74 -7.38 1.28
CA MET A 182 11.68 -6.34 0.85
C MET A 182 12.01 -6.52 -0.63
N ILE A 183 11.87 -5.45 -1.41
CA ILE A 183 12.26 -5.40 -2.82
C ILE A 183 13.66 -4.79 -2.89
N ILE A 184 14.59 -5.50 -3.48
CA ILE A 184 15.95 -5.04 -3.70
C ILE A 184 16.15 -4.88 -5.20
N VAL A 185 16.48 -3.67 -5.63
CA VAL A 185 16.82 -3.38 -7.01
C VAL A 185 18.32 -3.16 -7.11
N ASP A 186 18.95 -3.82 -8.06
CA ASP A 186 20.39 -3.70 -8.31
C ASP A 186 20.67 -3.67 -9.81
N ARG A 187 21.91 -3.39 -10.18
CA ARG A 187 22.38 -3.41 -11.56
C ARG A 187 23.58 -4.34 -11.70
N VAL A 188 23.38 -5.45 -12.39
CA VAL A 188 24.40 -6.47 -12.63
C VAL A 188 24.68 -6.55 -14.12
N ASN A 189 25.93 -6.40 -14.53
CA ASN A 189 26.35 -6.41 -15.95
C ASN A 189 25.49 -5.49 -16.84
N ASN A 190 25.24 -4.26 -16.39
CA ASN A 190 24.40 -3.24 -17.05
C ASN A 190 22.90 -3.59 -17.19
N LEU A 191 22.43 -4.66 -16.55
CA LEU A 191 21.02 -5.02 -16.52
C LEU A 191 20.47 -4.83 -15.11
N ASP A 192 19.30 -4.19 -15.03
CA ASP A 192 18.58 -4.07 -13.77
C ASP A 192 18.01 -5.44 -13.36
N VAL A 193 18.21 -5.79 -12.10
CA VAL A 193 17.68 -7.00 -11.49
C VAL A 193 16.80 -6.64 -10.28
N ILE A 194 15.72 -7.39 -10.12
CA ILE A 194 14.88 -7.32 -8.92
C ILE A 194 15.07 -8.62 -8.13
N GLU A 195 15.33 -8.46 -6.84
CA GLU A 195 15.30 -9.54 -5.88
C GLU A 195 14.25 -9.21 -4.80
N ILE A 196 13.37 -10.15 -4.49
CA ILE A 196 12.30 -9.98 -3.52
C ILE A 196 12.54 -10.96 -2.38
N HIS A 197 12.82 -10.44 -1.20
CA HIS A 197 12.86 -11.22 0.02
C HIS A 197 11.46 -11.21 0.63
N VAL A 198 10.92 -12.37 0.94
CA VAL A 198 9.61 -12.50 1.56
C VAL A 198 9.66 -13.55 2.67
N GLU A 199 9.06 -13.23 3.81
CA GLU A 199 9.00 -14.14 4.95
C GLU A 199 7.99 -15.26 4.69
N MET A 200 8.37 -16.47 5.06
CA MET A 200 7.48 -17.62 5.04
C MET A 200 6.74 -17.77 6.38
N ASN A 201 5.54 -18.34 6.32
CA ASN A 201 4.81 -18.77 7.49
C ASN A 201 5.58 -19.93 8.17
N ASP A 202 5.63 -19.93 9.49
CA ASP A 202 6.36 -20.95 10.29
C ASP A 202 5.89 -22.37 10.01
N GLU A 203 4.60 -22.58 9.70
CA GLU A 203 4.04 -23.90 9.39
C GLU A 203 4.63 -24.51 8.12
N PHE A 204 5.00 -23.68 7.14
CA PHE A 204 5.56 -24.11 5.86
C PHE A 204 7.08 -24.17 5.86
N PHE A 205 7.76 -23.47 6.77
CA PHE A 205 9.22 -23.49 6.86
C PHE A 205 9.78 -24.83 7.37
N SER A 206 8.97 -25.61 8.08
CA SER A 206 9.35 -26.93 8.62
C SER A 206 9.28 -28.07 7.61
N ASP A 207 8.69 -27.84 6.42
CA ASP A 207 8.46 -28.88 5.41
C ASP A 207 9.60 -29.01 4.39
N LYS A 208 9.58 -30.15 3.66
CA LYS A 208 10.62 -30.57 2.73
C LYS A 208 11.07 -29.50 1.76
N VAL A 209 12.37 -29.43 1.46
CA VAL A 209 13.00 -28.50 0.50
C VAL A 209 12.23 -28.41 -0.84
N SER A 210 11.66 -29.53 -1.32
CA SER A 210 10.83 -29.55 -2.54
C SER A 210 9.57 -28.69 -2.47
N SER A 211 8.99 -28.50 -1.30
CA SER A 211 7.81 -27.63 -1.08
C SER A 211 8.20 -26.16 -1.17
N ILE A 212 9.35 -25.80 -0.62
CA ILE A 212 9.90 -24.43 -0.65
C ILE A 212 10.20 -24.00 -2.10
N GLU A 213 10.86 -24.88 -2.88
CA GLU A 213 11.13 -24.61 -4.30
C GLU A 213 9.87 -24.50 -5.16
N ALA A 214 8.80 -25.23 -4.81
CA ALA A 214 7.52 -25.13 -5.50
C ALA A 214 6.85 -23.78 -5.23
N VAL A 215 6.87 -23.29 -3.99
CA VAL A 215 6.36 -21.97 -3.60
C VAL A 215 7.15 -20.87 -4.30
N GLU A 216 8.48 -20.94 -4.28
CA GLU A 216 9.35 -19.97 -4.96
C GLU A 216 9.04 -19.87 -6.45
N ARG A 217 8.93 -21.00 -7.15
CA ARG A 217 8.60 -21.05 -8.59
C ARG A 217 7.23 -20.44 -8.89
N LYS A 218 6.23 -20.72 -8.05
CA LYS A 218 4.89 -20.19 -8.20
C LYS A 218 4.86 -18.68 -8.00
N LEU A 219 5.48 -18.17 -6.94
CA LEU A 219 5.61 -16.75 -6.68
C LEU A 219 6.33 -16.03 -7.82
N ARG A 220 7.42 -16.59 -8.31
CA ARG A 220 8.16 -16.04 -9.46
C ARG A 220 7.28 -15.92 -10.69
N HIS A 221 6.54 -16.98 -11.02
CA HIS A 221 5.64 -17.00 -12.17
C HIS A 221 4.53 -15.95 -12.04
N ASP A 222 3.88 -15.87 -10.88
CA ASP A 222 2.75 -14.97 -10.65
C ASP A 222 3.20 -13.48 -10.62
N ILE A 223 4.38 -13.21 -10.06
CA ILE A 223 5.00 -11.88 -10.11
C ILE A 223 5.36 -11.53 -11.56
N GLU A 224 6.05 -12.41 -12.29
CA GLU A 224 6.43 -12.15 -13.68
C GLU A 224 5.21 -11.91 -14.56
N SER A 225 4.13 -12.66 -14.37
CA SER A 225 2.89 -12.45 -15.12
C SER A 225 2.21 -11.11 -14.78
N THR A 226 2.40 -10.60 -13.58
CA THR A 226 1.77 -9.35 -13.11
C THR A 226 2.56 -8.11 -13.50
N ILE A 227 3.87 -8.12 -13.34
CA ILE A 227 4.73 -6.95 -13.59
C ILE A 227 5.44 -6.98 -14.95
N GLY A 228 5.36 -8.09 -15.68
CA GLY A 228 5.94 -8.23 -17.03
C GLY A 228 7.46 -8.44 -17.06
N ILE A 229 8.11 -8.60 -15.91
CA ILE A 229 9.56 -8.85 -15.81
C ILE A 229 9.87 -9.93 -14.78
N SER A 230 10.95 -10.69 -15.03
CA SER A 230 11.40 -11.71 -14.09
C SER A 230 12.04 -11.09 -12.85
N ALA A 231 11.70 -11.63 -11.69
CA ALA A 231 12.29 -11.29 -10.40
C ALA A 231 12.91 -12.55 -9.74
N ARG A 232 13.93 -12.36 -8.95
CA ARG A 232 14.46 -13.40 -8.05
C ARG A 232 13.66 -13.38 -6.76
N ILE A 233 13.16 -14.53 -6.34
CA ILE A 233 12.46 -14.66 -5.05
C ILE A 233 13.42 -15.31 -4.07
N LYS A 234 13.50 -14.75 -2.88
CA LYS A 234 14.23 -15.32 -1.75
C LYS A 234 13.26 -15.48 -0.59
N LEU A 235 12.90 -16.71 -0.31
CA LEU A 235 12.12 -17.08 0.85
C LEU A 235 13.03 -17.03 2.08
N VAL A 236 12.61 -16.29 3.10
CA VAL A 236 13.38 -16.11 4.33
C VAL A 236 12.55 -16.54 5.55
N GLU A 237 13.23 -16.80 6.66
CA GLU A 237 12.58 -17.18 7.91
C GLU A 237 11.66 -16.08 8.41
N ASN A 238 10.58 -16.47 9.09
CA ASN A 238 9.70 -15.53 9.76
C ASN A 238 10.49 -14.65 10.74
N ARG A 239 10.15 -13.36 10.79
CA ARG A 239 10.81 -12.32 11.62
C ARG A 239 12.29 -12.05 11.28
N SER A 240 12.79 -12.49 10.14
CA SER A 240 14.15 -12.18 9.69
C SER A 240 14.30 -10.80 9.03
N LEU A 241 13.21 -10.24 8.51
CA LEU A 241 13.20 -8.88 7.96
C LEU A 241 12.96 -7.84 9.06
N GLN A 242 13.66 -6.72 8.95
CA GLN A 242 13.52 -5.63 9.92
C GLN A 242 12.09 -5.07 9.91
N ARG A 243 11.48 -4.97 11.08
CA ARG A 243 10.19 -4.31 11.27
C ARG A 243 10.35 -2.80 11.34
N SER A 244 9.39 -2.08 10.78
CA SER A 244 9.34 -0.62 10.87
C SER A 244 8.41 -0.18 11.99
N GLU A 245 8.86 0.76 12.83
CA GLU A 245 8.03 1.39 13.86
C GLU A 245 7.14 2.52 13.30
N GLY A 246 7.13 2.70 11.98
CA GLY A 246 6.37 3.72 11.27
C GLY A 246 6.01 3.26 9.87
N LYS A 247 6.29 4.08 8.85
CA LYS A 247 6.09 3.69 7.45
C LYS A 247 7.06 2.57 7.06
N ALA A 248 6.54 1.49 6.47
CA ALA A 248 7.37 0.38 6.03
C ALA A 248 8.27 0.81 4.86
N LYS A 249 9.58 0.68 5.03
CA LYS A 249 10.54 0.83 3.94
C LYS A 249 10.64 -0.52 3.21
N ARG A 250 9.96 -0.62 2.07
CA ARG A 250 9.83 -1.88 1.32
C ARG A 250 10.76 -1.99 0.12
N VAL A 251 11.52 -0.94 -0.20
CA VAL A 251 12.41 -0.89 -1.38
C VAL A 251 13.79 -0.44 -0.96
N ILE A 252 14.79 -1.17 -1.43
CA ILE A 252 16.20 -0.80 -1.39
C ILE A 252 16.70 -0.75 -2.84
N ASP A 253 16.89 0.45 -3.37
CA ASP A 253 17.50 0.64 -4.68
C ASP A 253 19.01 0.81 -4.50
N LYS A 254 19.78 -0.18 -4.95
CA LYS A 254 21.25 -0.20 -4.90
C LYS A 254 21.89 0.33 -6.17
N ARG A 255 21.08 0.64 -7.19
CA ARG A 255 21.61 1.20 -8.42
C ARG A 255 22.22 2.56 -8.11
N LYS A 256 23.45 2.78 -8.53
CA LYS A 256 24.04 4.12 -8.54
C LYS A 256 23.36 4.89 -9.69
N LEU A 257 22.32 5.62 -9.35
CA LEU A 257 21.77 6.67 -10.22
C LEU A 257 22.74 7.84 -10.12
N PHE A 258 23.28 8.27 -11.26
CA PHE A 258 24.31 9.30 -11.38
C PHE A 258 23.97 10.58 -10.63
#